data_0eef4020ae7a9d61fdcc9e1c1cae535b
#
_entry.id   0eef4020ae7a9d61fdcc9e1c1cae535b
#
_cell.length_a   1.000
_cell.length_b   1.000
_cell.length_c   1.000
_cell.angle_alpha   90.00
_cell.angle_beta   90.00
_cell.angle_gamma   90.00
#
_symmetry.space_group_name_H-M   'P 1'
#
loop_
_entity.id
_entity.type
_entity.pdbx_description
1 polymer ?
#
loop_
_entity_poly.entity_id
_entity_poly.type
_entity_poly.pdbx_seq_one_letter_code
_entity_poly.pdbx_strand_id
1 'polypeptide(L)'
;MRRLVVSDILKGLRKRKADNDEAAMNYKTVGLIGLCSGAGTTQLGIMLANYFSNGLHLKTAIVSAGFDDSFDRIKEEEQVGKVRNYAGSRRGFSYKGIDFFGGVREGFVHVISEYYDVVIVEINLAGLKEKLADGLRDVMSCECRILVG
;
A
#
# COMPACT_ATOMS: atom_id res chain seq x y z
N MET A 1 -19.64 -2.56 4.78
CA MET A 1 -18.27 -2.04 4.65
C MET A 1 -18.16 -0.71 5.37
N ARG A 2 -17.30 -0.61 6.34
CA ARG A 2 -17.12 0.61 7.12
C ARG A 2 -16.35 1.64 6.30
N ARG A 3 -16.94 2.82 6.06
CA ARG A 3 -16.27 3.94 5.43
C ARG A 3 -15.34 4.55 6.48
N LEU A 4 -14.06 4.18 6.45
CA LEU A 4 -13.06 4.77 7.35
C LEU A 4 -12.54 6.07 6.74
N VAL A 5 -12.57 7.11 7.54
CA VAL A 5 -11.99 8.40 7.16
C VAL A 5 -10.48 8.32 7.38
N VAL A 6 -9.69 8.98 6.54
CA VAL A 6 -8.21 9.03 6.66
C VAL A 6 -7.77 9.42 8.09
N SER A 7 -8.54 10.28 8.77
CA SER A 7 -8.32 10.67 10.16
C SER A 7 -8.32 9.50 11.15
N ASP A 8 -9.13 8.47 10.91
CA ASP A 8 -9.23 7.31 11.82
C ASP A 8 -8.03 6.38 11.66
N ILE A 9 -7.52 6.26 10.44
CA ILE A 9 -6.26 5.55 10.14
C ILE A 9 -5.10 6.26 10.84
N LEU A 10 -5.03 7.57 10.71
CA LEU A 10 -3.98 8.38 11.31
C LEU A 10 -4.00 8.32 12.85
N LYS A 11 -5.18 8.30 13.46
CA LYS A 11 -5.34 8.13 14.92
C LYS A 11 -4.85 6.76 15.38
N GLY A 12 -5.20 5.70 14.67
CA GLY A 12 -4.74 4.34 14.96
C GLY A 12 -3.21 4.21 14.90
N LEU A 13 -2.58 4.85 13.91
CA LEU A 13 -1.13 4.82 13.72
C LEU A 13 -0.38 5.71 14.72
N ARG A 14 -0.94 6.85 15.11
CA ARG A 14 -0.37 7.71 16.17
C ARG A 14 -0.36 7.00 17.53
N LYS A 15 -1.41 6.27 17.84
CA LYS A 15 -1.50 5.48 19.07
C LYS A 15 -0.41 4.41 19.14
N ARG A 16 -0.06 3.80 18.01
CA ARG A 16 1.03 2.82 17.90
C ARG A 16 2.39 3.36 18.32
N LYS A 17 2.66 4.62 18.05
CA LYS A 17 3.93 5.29 18.40
C LYS A 17 4.00 5.70 19.87
N ALA A 18 2.86 5.93 20.49
CA ALA A 18 2.75 6.36 21.89
C ALA A 18 2.74 5.20 22.90
N ASP A 19 2.16 4.07 22.52
CA ASP A 19 2.02 2.89 23.39
C ASP A 19 2.85 1.73 22.83
N ASN A 20 3.98 1.46 23.46
CA ASN A 20 4.77 0.24 23.21
C ASN A 20 4.09 -1.03 23.72
N ASP A 21 2.87 -0.92 24.22
CA ASP A 21 2.15 -2.01 24.86
C ASP A 21 0.77 -2.25 24.26
N GLU A 22 0.62 -3.46 23.75
CA GLU A 22 -0.57 -4.31 23.65
C GLU A 22 -1.81 -3.80 22.88
N ALA A 23 -2.05 -4.48 21.76
CA ALA A 23 -3.40 -4.87 21.27
C ALA A 23 -4.41 -3.77 20.92
N ALA A 24 -4.04 -2.55 20.70
CA ALA A 24 -4.86 -1.65 19.91
C ALA A 24 -4.73 -2.08 18.43
N MET A 25 -5.84 -2.29 17.74
CA MET A 25 -5.89 -2.70 16.33
C MET A 25 -5.06 -1.74 15.48
N ASN A 26 -3.82 -2.07 15.34
CA ASN A 26 -2.85 -1.35 14.55
C ASN A 26 -3.03 -1.81 13.12
N TYR A 27 -3.70 -1.01 12.29
CA TYR A 27 -3.80 -1.30 10.87
C TYR A 27 -2.40 -1.37 10.25
N LYS A 28 -1.94 -2.58 10.04
CA LYS A 28 -0.67 -2.84 9.39
C LYS A 28 -0.79 -2.82 7.87
N THR A 29 -1.98 -3.12 7.38
CA THR A 29 -2.29 -3.16 5.95
C THR A 29 -3.48 -2.26 5.63
N VAL A 30 -3.30 -1.39 4.64
CA VAL A 30 -4.31 -0.43 4.17
C VAL A 30 -4.60 -0.69 2.70
N GLY A 31 -5.80 -1.11 2.38
CA GLY A 31 -6.26 -1.33 1.01
C GLY A 31 -6.94 -0.08 0.44
N LEU A 32 -6.52 0.32 -0.76
CA LEU A 32 -7.13 1.40 -1.54
C LEU A 32 -7.80 0.80 -2.77
N ILE A 33 -9.08 1.01 -2.92
CA ILE A 33 -9.88 0.47 -4.03
C ILE A 33 -10.41 1.63 -4.86
N GLY A 34 -9.84 1.83 -6.03
CA GLY A 34 -10.34 2.80 -7.01
C GLY A 34 -11.56 2.26 -7.74
N LEU A 35 -12.65 3.03 -7.72
CA LEU A 35 -13.93 2.63 -8.29
C LEU A 35 -14.08 3.02 -9.77
N CYS A 36 -13.31 4.00 -10.22
CA CYS A 36 -13.35 4.47 -11.59
C CYS A 36 -11.95 4.87 -12.08
N SER A 37 -11.80 4.99 -13.40
CA SER A 37 -10.57 5.51 -13.99
C SER A 37 -10.33 6.94 -13.54
N GLY A 38 -9.09 7.26 -13.19
CA GLY A 38 -8.73 8.60 -12.71
C GLY A 38 -9.22 8.94 -11.29
N ALA A 39 -9.65 7.95 -10.50
CA ALA A 39 -10.07 8.15 -9.11
C ALA A 39 -8.99 8.73 -8.19
N GLY A 40 -7.72 8.73 -8.63
CA GLY A 40 -6.60 9.22 -7.83
C GLY A 40 -6.09 8.23 -6.79
N THR A 41 -6.39 6.95 -6.95
CA THR A 41 -6.02 5.89 -6.01
C THR A 41 -4.53 5.83 -5.77
N THR A 42 -3.72 5.83 -6.83
CA THR A 42 -2.25 5.82 -6.74
C THR A 42 -1.74 7.10 -6.08
N GLN A 43 -2.28 8.25 -6.42
CA GLN A 43 -1.89 9.52 -5.81
C GLN A 43 -2.19 9.53 -4.31
N LEU A 44 -3.36 9.09 -3.90
CA LEU A 44 -3.72 8.95 -2.48
C LEU A 44 -2.78 7.97 -1.77
N GLY A 45 -2.48 6.83 -2.40
CA GLY A 45 -1.55 5.84 -1.87
C GLY A 45 -0.17 6.42 -1.60
N ILE A 46 0.37 7.17 -2.56
CA ILE A 46 1.69 7.83 -2.42
C ILE A 46 1.66 8.91 -1.33
N MET A 47 0.59 9.69 -1.26
CA MET A 47 0.43 10.70 -0.20
C MET A 47 0.39 10.06 1.19
N LEU A 48 -0.37 8.98 1.37
CA LEU A 48 -0.42 8.23 2.62
C LEU A 48 0.94 7.60 2.95
N ALA A 49 1.60 6.98 1.96
CA ALA A 49 2.92 6.39 2.15
C ALA A 49 3.95 7.43 2.58
N ASN A 50 3.93 8.60 1.96
CA ASN A 50 4.80 9.71 2.34
C ASN A 50 4.53 10.18 3.78
N TYR A 51 3.27 10.30 4.16
CA TYR A 51 2.91 10.67 5.51
C TYR A 51 3.39 9.63 6.54
N PHE A 52 3.19 8.35 6.27
CA PHE A 52 3.64 7.28 7.17
C PHE A 52 5.16 7.20 7.26
N SER A 53 5.85 7.27 6.13
CA SER A 53 7.30 7.16 6.07
C SER A 53 7.99 8.42 6.61
N ASN A 54 7.69 9.58 6.05
CA ASN A 54 8.42 10.82 6.34
C ASN A 54 7.77 11.59 7.50
N GLY A 55 6.47 11.51 7.69
CA GLY A 55 5.76 12.18 8.79
C GLY A 55 5.79 11.40 10.11
N LEU A 56 5.58 10.10 10.07
CA LEU A 56 5.51 9.24 11.25
C LEU A 56 6.75 8.36 11.46
N HIS A 57 7.70 8.38 10.52
CA HIS A 57 8.93 7.56 10.55
C HIS A 57 8.65 6.06 10.64
N LEU A 58 7.61 5.62 9.95
CA LEU A 58 7.24 4.21 9.83
C LEU A 58 7.87 3.60 8.58
N LYS A 59 8.39 2.39 8.70
CA LYS A 59 8.87 1.64 7.54
C LYS A 59 7.67 1.26 6.66
N THR A 60 7.56 1.90 5.51
CA THR A 60 6.36 1.87 4.66
C THR A 60 6.64 1.27 3.30
N ALA A 61 5.76 0.38 2.87
CA ALA A 61 5.70 -0.13 1.51
C ALA A 61 4.36 0.23 0.85
N ILE A 62 4.38 0.44 -0.46
CA ILE A 62 3.20 0.57 -1.30
C ILE A 62 3.23 -0.49 -2.40
N VAL A 63 2.13 -1.21 -2.55
CA VAL A 63 1.98 -2.33 -3.47
C VAL A 63 0.87 -2.05 -4.46
N SER A 64 1.15 -2.18 -5.74
CA SER A 64 0.12 -2.24 -6.78
C SER A 64 -0.30 -3.69 -6.97
N ALA A 65 -1.55 -4.00 -6.60
CA ALA A 65 -2.14 -5.33 -6.69
C ALA A 65 -2.71 -5.65 -8.07
N GLY A 66 -2.35 -4.88 -9.07
CA GLY A 66 -2.71 -5.07 -10.47
C GLY A 66 -1.50 -5.18 -11.36
N PHE A 67 -1.75 -5.48 -12.64
CA PHE A 67 -0.72 -5.44 -13.69
C PHE A 67 -0.68 -4.06 -14.32
N ASP A 68 -0.77 -3.01 -13.51
CA ASP A 68 -0.64 -1.68 -14.04
C ASP A 68 0.77 -1.12 -13.82
N ASP A 69 1.13 -0.17 -14.65
CA ASP A 69 2.41 0.51 -14.65
C ASP A 69 2.35 1.77 -13.77
N SER A 70 1.52 1.76 -12.72
CA SER A 70 1.24 2.92 -11.87
C SER A 70 2.49 3.57 -11.29
N PHE A 71 3.54 2.77 -11.09
CA PHE A 71 4.79 3.25 -10.49
C PHE A 71 5.91 3.47 -11.49
N ASP A 72 5.71 3.21 -12.78
CA ASP A 72 6.80 3.28 -13.78
C ASP A 72 7.40 4.68 -13.88
N ARG A 73 6.58 5.73 -13.80
CA ARG A 73 7.07 7.11 -13.81
C ARG A 73 7.99 7.43 -12.64
N ILE A 74 7.70 6.87 -11.46
CA ILE A 74 8.53 7.07 -10.26
C ILE A 74 9.85 6.32 -10.42
N LYS A 75 9.81 5.15 -11.03
CA LYS A 75 10.98 4.32 -11.25
C LYS A 75 12.00 4.94 -12.21
N GLU A 76 11.58 5.86 -13.07
CA GLU A 76 12.43 6.61 -13.98
C GLU A 76 13.18 7.77 -13.31
N GLU A 77 12.86 8.09 -12.05
CA GLU A 77 13.55 9.14 -11.30
C GLU A 77 15.00 8.77 -10.98
N GLU A 78 15.90 9.76 -11.03
CA GLU A 78 17.35 9.54 -10.87
C GLU A 78 17.77 9.01 -9.51
N GLN A 79 16.94 9.20 -8.47
CA GLN A 79 17.26 8.85 -7.08
C GLN A 79 16.62 7.55 -6.62
N VAL A 80 16.21 6.70 -7.56
CA VAL A 80 15.61 5.41 -7.23
C VAL A 80 16.67 4.45 -6.71
N GLY A 81 16.44 3.94 -5.51
CA GLY A 81 17.28 2.95 -4.84
C GLY A 81 16.83 1.50 -5.09
N LYS A 82 17.67 0.58 -4.69
CA LYS A 82 17.35 -0.85 -4.68
C LYS A 82 16.64 -1.22 -3.39
N VAL A 83 15.69 -2.12 -3.48
CA VAL A 83 15.01 -2.72 -2.33
C VAL A 83 15.30 -4.22 -2.30
N ARG A 84 15.16 -4.82 -1.11
CA ARG A 84 15.29 -6.26 -0.93
C ARG A 84 14.27 -7.00 -1.79
N ASN A 85 14.71 -8.05 -2.47
CA ASN A 85 13.81 -8.94 -3.17
C ASN A 85 13.07 -9.84 -2.17
N TYR A 86 11.76 -9.84 -2.26
CA TYR A 86 10.89 -10.75 -1.52
C TYR A 86 10.27 -11.78 -2.46
N ALA A 87 9.98 -12.96 -1.96
CA ALA A 87 9.30 -13.98 -2.73
C ALA A 87 7.95 -13.46 -3.26
N GLY A 88 7.72 -13.58 -4.55
CA GLY A 88 6.49 -13.09 -5.19
C GLY A 88 6.57 -11.69 -5.79
N SER A 89 7.63 -10.93 -5.50
CA SER A 89 7.87 -9.63 -6.14
C SER A 89 8.77 -9.80 -7.36
N ARG A 90 8.39 -9.18 -8.46
CA ARG A 90 9.24 -9.19 -9.64
C ARG A 90 10.25 -8.05 -9.63
N ARG A 91 9.88 -6.87 -9.16
CA ARG A 91 10.75 -5.68 -9.15
C ARG A 91 10.23 -4.67 -8.13
N GLY A 92 10.90 -4.59 -7.00
CA GLY A 92 10.71 -3.49 -6.06
C GLY A 92 11.79 -2.43 -6.26
N PHE A 93 11.47 -1.20 -5.88
CA PHE A 93 12.42 -0.09 -5.80
C PHE A 93 12.09 0.82 -4.63
N SER A 94 13.07 1.56 -4.16
CA SER A 94 12.90 2.54 -3.08
C SER A 94 13.02 3.97 -3.62
N TYR A 95 12.13 4.83 -3.20
CA TYR A 95 12.17 6.25 -3.54
C TYR A 95 11.67 7.09 -2.37
N LYS A 96 12.47 8.07 -1.97
CA LYS A 96 12.17 8.98 -0.85
C LYS A 96 11.71 8.28 0.45
N GLY A 97 12.36 7.17 0.79
CA GLY A 97 12.08 6.43 2.01
C GLY A 97 10.85 5.51 1.95
N ILE A 98 10.26 5.32 0.78
CA ILE A 98 9.12 4.44 0.53
C ILE A 98 9.56 3.32 -0.41
N ASP A 99 9.21 2.09 -0.08
CA ASP A 99 9.45 0.95 -0.95
C ASP A 99 8.21 0.65 -1.80
N PHE A 100 8.42 0.56 -3.12
CA PHE A 100 7.38 0.35 -4.12
C PHE A 100 7.46 -1.05 -4.72
N PHE A 101 6.33 -1.73 -4.82
CA PHE A 101 6.22 -3.06 -5.42
C PHE A 101 5.07 -3.09 -6.42
N GLY A 102 5.37 -3.39 -7.68
CA GLY A 102 4.38 -3.58 -8.73
C GLY A 102 4.38 -5.00 -9.28
N GLY A 103 3.29 -5.41 -9.95
CA GLY A 103 3.18 -6.71 -10.60
C GLY A 103 3.34 -7.90 -9.65
N VAL A 104 2.84 -7.79 -8.44
CA VAL A 104 2.98 -8.79 -7.38
C VAL A 104 2.02 -9.97 -7.57
N ARG A 105 2.41 -11.12 -7.04
CA ARG A 105 1.56 -12.31 -6.98
C ARG A 105 0.63 -12.27 -5.78
N GLU A 106 -0.47 -13.01 -5.84
CA GLU A 106 -1.36 -13.24 -4.71
C GLU A 106 -0.57 -13.69 -3.46
N GLY A 107 -0.93 -13.16 -2.32
CA GLY A 107 -0.28 -13.45 -1.04
C GLY A 107 0.99 -12.65 -0.76
N PHE A 108 1.49 -11.87 -1.71
CA PHE A 108 2.69 -11.06 -1.54
C PHE A 108 2.58 -10.08 -0.37
N VAL A 109 1.44 -9.45 -0.20
CA VAL A 109 1.18 -8.50 0.90
C VAL A 109 1.36 -9.17 2.26
N HIS A 110 0.89 -10.40 2.40
CA HIS A 110 1.09 -11.18 3.62
C HIS A 110 2.58 -11.43 3.90
N VAL A 111 3.33 -11.79 2.87
CA VAL A 111 4.78 -12.05 3.00
C VAL A 111 5.53 -10.81 3.48
N ILE A 112 5.28 -9.65 2.86
CA ILE A 112 6.02 -8.42 3.20
C ILE A 112 5.52 -7.74 4.48
N SER A 113 4.30 -8.00 4.90
CA SER A 113 3.71 -7.33 6.07
C SER A 113 4.50 -7.54 7.37
N GLU A 114 5.30 -8.58 7.45
CA GLU A 114 6.19 -8.83 8.59
C GLU A 114 7.42 -7.91 8.61
N TYR A 115 7.79 -7.36 7.46
CA TYR A 115 9.01 -6.55 7.30
C TYR A 115 8.77 -5.03 7.30
N TYR A 116 7.50 -4.61 7.28
CA TYR A 116 7.10 -3.21 7.25
C TYR A 116 6.18 -2.88 8.41
N ASP A 117 6.21 -1.63 8.85
CA ASP A 117 5.27 -1.13 9.85
C ASP A 117 3.89 -0.90 9.22
N VAL A 118 3.87 -0.45 7.95
CA VAL A 118 2.64 -0.22 7.17
C VAL A 118 2.85 -0.68 5.73
N VAL A 119 1.88 -1.41 5.22
CA VAL A 119 1.78 -1.77 3.81
C VAL A 119 0.49 -1.20 3.23
N ILE A 120 0.62 -0.35 2.22
CA ILE A 120 -0.51 0.18 1.45
C ILE A 120 -0.65 -0.68 0.20
N VAL A 121 -1.85 -1.17 -0.06
CA VAL A 121 -2.17 -2.00 -1.23
C VAL A 121 -3.20 -1.26 -2.07
N GLU A 122 -2.88 -0.95 -3.31
CA GLU A 122 -3.80 -0.31 -4.22
C GLU A 122 -4.29 -1.24 -5.31
N ILE A 123 -5.54 -1.07 -5.70
CA ILE A 123 -6.15 -1.67 -6.89
C ILE A 123 -7.13 -0.69 -7.51
N ASN A 124 -7.16 -0.64 -8.84
CA ASN A 124 -8.17 0.11 -9.57
C ASN A 124 -9.14 -0.87 -10.26
N LEU A 125 -10.42 -0.75 -9.95
CA LEU A 125 -11.47 -1.60 -10.53
C LEU A 125 -11.86 -1.17 -11.94
N ALA A 126 -11.45 0.00 -12.39
CA ALA A 126 -11.70 0.43 -13.76
C ALA A 126 -10.77 -0.34 -14.75
N GLY A 127 -11.34 -0.89 -15.80
CA GLY A 127 -10.58 -1.62 -16.82
C GLY A 127 -10.28 -3.07 -16.46
N LEU A 128 -11.06 -3.66 -15.61
CA LEU A 128 -10.95 -5.04 -15.15
C LEU A 128 -10.98 -6.07 -16.26
N LYS A 129 -9.90 -6.83 -16.32
CA LYS A 129 -9.78 -8.07 -17.06
C LYS A 129 -9.52 -9.22 -16.08
N GLU A 130 -9.56 -10.46 -16.55
CA GLU A 130 -9.53 -11.73 -15.81
C GLU A 130 -8.51 -11.87 -14.66
N LYS A 131 -7.48 -11.02 -14.60
CA LYS A 131 -6.43 -11.06 -13.58
C LYS A 131 -6.74 -10.29 -12.29
N LEU A 132 -7.92 -9.75 -12.17
CA LEU A 132 -8.33 -8.94 -11.03
C LEU A 132 -8.55 -9.73 -9.76
N ALA A 133 -9.01 -10.96 -9.88
CA ALA A 133 -9.40 -11.76 -8.72
C ALA A 133 -8.25 -11.89 -7.70
N ASP A 134 -7.02 -12.03 -8.18
CA ASP A 134 -5.84 -12.20 -7.32
C ASP A 134 -5.48 -10.92 -6.58
N GLY A 135 -5.47 -9.79 -7.30
CA GLY A 135 -5.20 -8.48 -6.69
C GLY A 135 -6.30 -8.05 -5.72
N LEU A 136 -7.55 -8.36 -6.04
CA LEU A 136 -8.69 -8.03 -5.19
C LEU A 136 -8.63 -8.81 -3.85
N ARG A 137 -8.19 -10.05 -3.86
CA ARG A 137 -8.01 -10.83 -2.62
C ARG A 137 -7.01 -10.18 -1.69
N ASP A 138 -5.87 -9.74 -2.18
CA ASP A 138 -4.85 -9.06 -1.37
C ASP A 138 -5.41 -7.77 -0.75
N VAL A 139 -6.14 -6.97 -1.52
CA VAL A 139 -6.77 -5.75 -1.01
C VAL A 139 -7.89 -6.06 -0.01
N MET A 140 -8.72 -7.07 -0.28
CA MET A 140 -9.80 -7.45 0.61
C MET A 140 -9.32 -8.07 1.93
N SER A 141 -8.11 -8.61 1.96
CA SER A 141 -7.46 -9.12 3.18
C SER A 141 -6.86 -8.02 4.05
N CYS A 142 -6.75 -6.79 3.56
CA CYS A 142 -6.23 -5.68 4.34
C CYS A 142 -7.12 -5.37 5.54
N GLU A 143 -6.49 -4.99 6.65
CA GLU A 143 -7.18 -4.66 7.90
C GLU A 143 -8.05 -3.40 7.76
N CYS A 144 -7.59 -2.44 6.97
CA CYS A 144 -8.33 -1.22 6.64
C CYS A 144 -8.52 -1.13 5.12
N ARG A 145 -9.71 -0.74 4.68
CA ARG A 145 -10.02 -0.57 3.25
C ARG A 145 -10.69 0.77 3.01
N ILE A 146 -10.22 1.47 1.98
CA ILE A 146 -10.72 2.77 1.56
C ILE A 146 -11.19 2.67 0.11
N LEU A 147 -12.41 3.09 -0.14
CA LEU A 147 -12.93 3.26 -1.49
C LEU A 147 -12.61 4.67 -1.97
N VAL A 148 -12.09 4.76 -3.18
CA VAL A 148 -11.69 6.00 -3.84
C VAL A 148 -12.51 6.15 -5.12
N GLY A 149 -13.32 7.16 -5.17
CA GLY A 149 -14.19 7.41 -6.31
C GLY A 149 -14.49 8.86 -6.55
#